data_7803433f7a5291054f7ec9fb362619af
#
_entry.id   7803433f7a5291054f7ec9fb362619af
#
_cell.length_a   1.000
_cell.length_b   1.000
_cell.length_c   1.000
_cell.angle_alpha   90.00
_cell.angle_beta   90.00
_cell.angle_gamma   90.00
#
_symmetry.space_group_name_H-M   'P 1'
#
loop_
_entity.id
_entity.type
_entity.pdbx_description
1 polymer ?
#
loop_
_entity_poly.entity_id
_entity_poly.type
_entity_poly.pdbx_seq_one_letter_code
_entity_poly.pdbx_strand_id
1 'polypeptide(L)'
;MPANPWIFAALAAVTALAPACDLGSLPAVPVAAGAPVRLLVLPEAGRSAVLDLLAGAQASLWMDMYLLTDEDAIAALEGRARAGCDVRVTLEPAPYQDEGANQAAFDRLAAAGARARWATPRYTYTHAKAFTVDHARLVVMTLNLTGAGLAGNREYVLVDDDPADVAAAEAALAADQTGGQAGAAARVVTSPDASRPALTGLIEGAGSSLALETEELTDPTVVAALIAARGRGVGVTVVWPGPAAGAPSVFLSLAAAGIDVRALDGPPVHAKAVSADGRTAYVGSANLTPTSLDHDRELGLALADPSVAAALAATIAGDAARGASPSP
;
A
#
# COMPACT_ATOMS: atom_id res chain seq x y z
N MET A 1 78.49 27.15 8.40
CA MET A 1 77.41 28.01 8.85
C MET A 1 77.38 29.22 7.89
N PRO A 2 76.26 29.38 7.19
CA PRO A 2 75.34 30.47 7.57
C PRO A 2 73.87 30.04 7.31
N ALA A 3 72.99 30.89 7.81
CA ALA A 3 71.58 30.75 8.03
C ALA A 3 70.71 30.77 6.77
N ASN A 4 69.59 30.10 6.89
CA ASN A 4 68.50 30.00 5.89
C ASN A 4 67.41 31.08 6.23
N PRO A 5 66.96 31.93 5.28
CA PRO A 5 65.85 32.83 5.53
C PRO A 5 64.49 32.21 5.12
N TRP A 6 63.52 32.50 5.90
CA TRP A 6 62.10 32.13 5.81
C TRP A 6 61.44 32.66 4.55
N ILE A 7 60.72 31.80 3.85
CA ILE A 7 59.73 32.21 2.84
C ILE A 7 58.33 31.89 3.37
N PHE A 8 57.55 32.90 3.74
CA PHE A 8 56.16 32.78 4.02
C PHE A 8 55.39 32.66 2.68
N ALA A 9 54.82 31.47 2.39
CA ALA A 9 53.85 31.34 1.34
C ALA A 9 52.46 31.55 1.91
N ALA A 10 51.80 32.62 1.49
CA ALA A 10 50.40 32.89 1.78
C ALA A 10 49.51 31.88 1.02
N LEU A 11 48.79 31.06 1.75
CA LEU A 11 47.76 30.16 1.21
C LEU A 11 46.50 30.98 0.95
N ALA A 12 46.24 31.37 -0.30
CA ALA A 12 44.95 31.93 -0.70
C ALA A 12 43.92 30.79 -0.77
N ALA A 13 42.99 30.78 0.18
CA ALA A 13 41.83 29.90 0.15
C ALA A 13 40.89 30.32 -0.97
N VAL A 14 40.89 29.61 -2.08
CA VAL A 14 39.85 29.72 -3.12
C VAL A 14 38.66 28.91 -2.66
N THR A 15 37.66 29.58 -2.10
CA THR A 15 36.35 29.02 -1.87
C THR A 15 35.66 28.87 -3.23
N ALA A 16 35.79 27.73 -3.86
CA ALA A 16 34.93 27.33 -4.99
C ALA A 16 33.52 27.09 -4.45
N LEU A 17 32.60 28.04 -4.68
CA LEU A 17 31.18 27.78 -4.60
C LEU A 17 30.87 26.75 -5.72
N ALA A 18 30.63 25.51 -5.33
CA ALA A 18 29.99 24.55 -6.21
C ALA A 18 28.59 25.11 -6.56
N PRO A 19 28.18 25.11 -7.83
CA PRO A 19 26.80 25.43 -8.17
C PRO A 19 25.88 24.39 -7.48
N ALA A 20 24.91 24.92 -6.74
CA ALA A 20 23.81 24.09 -6.25
C ALA A 20 23.20 23.41 -7.48
N CYS A 21 23.30 22.09 -7.58
CA CYS A 21 22.51 21.34 -8.51
C CYS A 21 21.05 21.65 -8.20
N ASP A 22 20.43 22.40 -9.10
CA ASP A 22 18.99 22.56 -9.14
C ASP A 22 18.43 21.14 -9.41
N LEU A 23 18.03 20.48 -8.34
CA LEU A 23 17.25 19.26 -8.42
C LEU A 23 15.87 19.70 -8.92
N GLY A 24 15.79 19.93 -10.24
CA GLY A 24 14.54 20.20 -10.91
C GLY A 24 13.53 19.19 -10.40
N SER A 25 12.44 19.69 -9.82
CA SER A 25 11.31 18.89 -9.38
C SER A 25 10.93 17.93 -10.51
N LEU A 26 11.15 16.63 -10.29
CA LEU A 26 10.63 15.63 -11.21
C LEU A 26 9.13 15.91 -11.35
N PRO A 27 8.59 15.96 -12.56
CA PRO A 27 7.16 16.19 -12.74
C PRO A 27 6.42 15.11 -11.95
N ALA A 28 5.51 15.52 -11.07
CA ALA A 28 4.60 14.60 -10.40
C ALA A 28 3.96 13.74 -11.48
N VAL A 29 4.04 12.42 -11.33
CA VAL A 29 3.40 11.50 -12.28
C VAL A 29 1.92 11.87 -12.29
N PRO A 30 1.35 12.32 -13.41
CA PRO A 30 -0.05 12.71 -13.43
C PRO A 30 -0.88 11.47 -13.17
N VAL A 31 -1.57 11.44 -12.03
CA VAL A 31 -2.57 10.39 -11.73
C VAL A 31 -3.76 10.64 -12.68
N ALA A 32 -4.04 9.67 -13.54
CA ALA A 32 -5.14 9.80 -14.49
C ALA A 32 -6.49 9.85 -13.77
N ALA A 33 -7.40 10.71 -14.22
CA ALA A 33 -8.81 10.66 -13.83
C ALA A 33 -9.45 9.43 -14.49
N GLY A 34 -10.20 8.64 -13.71
CA GLY A 34 -10.91 7.45 -14.17
C GLY A 34 -12.39 7.46 -13.76
N ALA A 35 -13.07 6.34 -13.90
CA ALA A 35 -14.41 6.15 -13.37
C ALA A 35 -14.45 6.33 -11.84
N PRO A 36 -15.59 6.73 -11.23
CA PRO A 36 -15.72 6.87 -9.79
C PRO A 36 -15.39 5.56 -9.07
N VAL A 37 -14.57 5.66 -8.02
CA VAL A 37 -14.17 4.54 -7.18
C VAL A 37 -14.92 4.61 -5.85
N ARG A 38 -15.36 3.46 -5.32
CA ARG A 38 -15.98 3.39 -4.00
C ARG A 38 -14.95 2.98 -2.95
N LEU A 39 -14.89 3.73 -1.86
CA LEU A 39 -14.11 3.39 -0.68
C LEU A 39 -15.01 2.69 0.35
N LEU A 40 -14.61 1.52 0.82
CA LEU A 40 -15.17 0.86 2.00
C LEU A 40 -14.15 0.95 3.13
N VAL A 41 -14.62 1.28 4.32
CA VAL A 41 -13.80 1.39 5.52
C VAL A 41 -14.23 0.29 6.50
N LEU A 42 -13.30 -0.57 6.89
CA LEU A 42 -13.56 -1.62 7.86
C LEU A 42 -13.00 -1.21 9.24
N PRO A 43 -13.67 -1.66 10.31
CA PRO A 43 -14.77 -2.62 10.34
C PRO A 43 -16.17 -2.01 10.07
N GLU A 44 -16.32 -0.70 9.86
CA GLU A 44 -17.61 0.00 9.80
C GLU A 44 -18.52 -0.48 8.65
N ALA A 45 -17.93 -0.78 7.48
CA ALA A 45 -18.69 -1.32 6.33
C ALA A 45 -19.20 -2.75 6.57
N GLY A 46 -18.63 -3.45 7.56
CA GLY A 46 -18.97 -4.83 7.87
C GLY A 46 -18.34 -5.84 6.89
N ARG A 47 -18.11 -7.06 7.37
CA ARG A 47 -17.49 -8.15 6.59
C ARG A 47 -18.29 -8.53 5.34
N SER A 48 -19.63 -8.44 5.39
CA SER A 48 -20.50 -8.76 4.24
C SER A 48 -20.20 -7.89 3.03
N ALA A 49 -19.75 -6.64 3.22
CA ALA A 49 -19.42 -5.74 2.11
C ALA A 49 -18.32 -6.32 1.20
N VAL A 50 -17.40 -7.12 1.73
CA VAL A 50 -16.35 -7.81 0.94
C VAL A 50 -16.84 -9.19 0.49
N LEU A 51 -17.50 -9.94 1.37
CA LEU A 51 -18.00 -11.29 1.04
C LEU A 51 -19.02 -11.28 -0.09
N ASP A 52 -19.90 -10.26 -0.14
CA ASP A 52 -20.89 -10.10 -1.20
C ASP A 52 -20.23 -9.84 -2.57
N LEU A 53 -19.08 -9.16 -2.61
CA LEU A 53 -18.31 -8.99 -3.84
C LEU A 53 -17.76 -10.33 -4.37
N LEU A 54 -17.27 -11.20 -3.49
CA LEU A 54 -16.80 -12.54 -3.86
C LEU A 54 -17.96 -13.42 -4.32
N ALA A 55 -19.05 -13.46 -3.55
CA ALA A 55 -20.23 -14.28 -3.85
C ALA A 55 -20.98 -13.82 -5.09
N GLY A 56 -20.85 -12.54 -5.47
CA GLY A 56 -21.52 -11.91 -6.61
C GLY A 56 -20.94 -12.28 -7.97
N ALA A 57 -19.74 -12.84 -8.05
CA ALA A 57 -19.10 -13.21 -9.32
C ALA A 57 -19.95 -14.21 -10.11
N GLN A 58 -20.16 -13.95 -11.40
CA GLN A 58 -20.97 -14.83 -12.27
C GLN A 58 -20.11 -15.56 -13.33
N ALA A 59 -19.17 -14.86 -13.96
CA ALA A 59 -18.37 -15.36 -15.06
C ALA A 59 -16.92 -15.65 -14.66
N SER A 60 -16.28 -14.72 -13.94
CA SER A 60 -14.87 -14.85 -13.55
C SER A 60 -14.57 -14.20 -12.20
N LEU A 61 -13.60 -14.78 -11.47
CA LEU A 61 -13.00 -14.20 -10.28
C LEU A 61 -11.52 -14.56 -10.26
N TRP A 62 -10.65 -13.55 -10.47
CA TRP A 62 -9.21 -13.72 -10.44
C TRP A 62 -8.62 -12.99 -9.26
N MET A 63 -7.76 -13.64 -8.47
CA MET A 63 -7.32 -13.16 -7.18
C MET A 63 -5.84 -13.45 -6.93
N ASP A 64 -5.13 -12.48 -6.37
CA ASP A 64 -3.89 -12.70 -5.61
C ASP A 64 -4.15 -12.36 -4.14
N MET A 65 -3.80 -13.29 -3.25
CA MET A 65 -4.07 -13.15 -1.82
C MET A 65 -2.93 -13.71 -0.98
N TYR A 66 -2.43 -12.89 -0.06
CA TYR A 66 -1.37 -13.27 0.86
C TYR A 66 -1.84 -14.29 1.91
N LEU A 67 -2.97 -13.98 2.61
CA LEU A 67 -3.60 -14.90 3.57
C LEU A 67 -5.09 -15.06 3.29
N LEU A 68 -5.52 -16.30 3.11
CA LEU A 68 -6.91 -16.71 2.87
C LEU A 68 -7.28 -17.81 3.87
N THR A 69 -7.83 -17.42 5.01
CA THR A 69 -8.17 -18.33 6.10
C THR A 69 -9.60 -18.14 6.63
N ASP A 70 -10.32 -17.14 6.12
CA ASP A 70 -11.72 -16.92 6.50
C ASP A 70 -12.63 -17.94 5.82
N GLU A 71 -13.38 -18.67 6.62
CA GLU A 71 -14.23 -19.78 6.16
C GLU A 71 -15.33 -19.34 5.19
N ASP A 72 -15.95 -18.17 5.41
CA ASP A 72 -17.01 -17.68 4.52
C ASP A 72 -16.44 -17.18 3.20
N ALA A 73 -15.24 -16.55 3.21
CA ALA A 73 -14.55 -16.16 1.99
C ALA A 73 -14.15 -17.38 1.15
N ILE A 74 -13.58 -18.43 1.78
CA ILE A 74 -13.25 -19.68 1.10
C ILE A 74 -14.51 -20.33 0.54
N ALA A 75 -15.60 -20.41 1.32
CA ALA A 75 -16.86 -21.01 0.87
C ALA A 75 -17.49 -20.23 -0.29
N ALA A 76 -17.40 -18.90 -0.31
CA ALA A 76 -17.85 -18.07 -1.43
C ALA A 76 -17.09 -18.41 -2.72
N LEU A 77 -15.76 -18.48 -2.66
CA LEU A 77 -14.90 -18.84 -3.80
C LEU A 77 -15.17 -20.26 -4.30
N GLU A 78 -15.30 -21.25 -3.38
CA GLU A 78 -15.69 -22.63 -3.72
C GLU A 78 -17.05 -22.67 -4.43
N GLY A 79 -18.02 -21.91 -3.90
CA GLY A 79 -19.37 -21.84 -4.48
C GLY A 79 -19.34 -21.32 -5.91
N ARG A 80 -18.53 -20.29 -6.20
CA ARG A 80 -18.36 -19.75 -7.56
C ARG A 80 -17.68 -20.74 -8.48
N ALA A 81 -16.61 -21.40 -8.04
CA ALA A 81 -15.93 -22.42 -8.84
C ALA A 81 -16.87 -23.58 -9.19
N ARG A 82 -17.62 -24.11 -8.21
CA ARG A 82 -18.62 -25.18 -8.45
C ARG A 82 -19.77 -24.74 -9.36
N ALA A 83 -20.11 -23.44 -9.37
CA ALA A 83 -21.11 -22.88 -10.27
C ALA A 83 -20.61 -22.66 -11.70
N GLY A 84 -19.32 -22.94 -11.99
CA GLY A 84 -18.72 -22.82 -13.32
C GLY A 84 -18.09 -21.46 -13.61
N CYS A 85 -17.96 -20.58 -12.62
CA CYS A 85 -17.20 -19.34 -12.71
C CYS A 85 -15.69 -19.67 -12.92
N ASP A 86 -14.98 -18.92 -13.77
CA ASP A 86 -13.53 -19.06 -13.95
C ASP A 86 -12.80 -18.44 -12.73
N VAL A 87 -12.70 -19.23 -11.66
CA VAL A 87 -12.03 -18.83 -10.43
C VAL A 87 -10.55 -19.15 -10.53
N ARG A 88 -9.70 -18.10 -10.44
CA ARG A 88 -8.23 -18.21 -10.42
C ARG A 88 -7.72 -17.56 -9.14
N VAL A 89 -6.91 -18.28 -8.38
CA VAL A 89 -6.37 -17.79 -7.11
C VAL A 89 -4.88 -18.11 -7.04
N THR A 90 -4.07 -17.07 -6.83
CA THR A 90 -2.67 -17.20 -6.45
C THR A 90 -2.55 -16.96 -4.96
N LEU A 91 -1.96 -17.91 -4.23
CA LEU A 91 -1.75 -17.82 -2.78
C LEU A 91 -0.26 -17.85 -2.45
N GLU A 92 0.13 -17.09 -1.42
CA GLU A 92 1.47 -17.14 -0.86
C GLU A 92 1.69 -18.50 -0.17
N PRO A 93 2.73 -19.29 -0.56
CA PRO A 93 2.96 -20.61 0.02
C PRO A 93 3.49 -20.57 1.46
N ALA A 94 4.23 -19.51 1.81
CA ALA A 94 4.91 -19.39 3.10
C ALA A 94 4.76 -17.98 3.67
N PRO A 95 3.55 -17.58 4.11
CA PRO A 95 3.36 -16.28 4.75
C PRO A 95 4.26 -16.16 5.99
N TYR A 96 4.76 -14.95 6.25
CA TYR A 96 5.67 -14.70 7.36
C TYR A 96 5.09 -15.14 8.71
N GLN A 97 5.81 -15.98 9.44
CA GLN A 97 5.41 -16.59 10.73
C GLN A 97 4.11 -17.42 10.68
N ASP A 98 3.58 -17.73 9.49
CA ASP A 98 2.35 -18.48 9.33
C ASP A 98 2.44 -19.48 8.14
N GLU A 99 3.58 -20.17 8.06
CA GLU A 99 3.87 -21.14 7.01
C GLU A 99 2.79 -22.22 6.95
N GLY A 100 2.22 -22.42 5.76
CA GLY A 100 1.15 -23.42 5.54
C GLY A 100 -0.27 -22.94 5.88
N ALA A 101 -0.48 -21.71 6.37
CA ALA A 101 -1.82 -21.20 6.68
C ALA A 101 -2.80 -21.28 5.50
N ASN A 102 -2.30 -21.11 4.27
CA ASN A 102 -3.11 -21.16 3.05
C ASN A 102 -3.37 -22.57 2.53
N GLN A 103 -2.76 -23.63 3.11
CA GLN A 103 -2.85 -25.00 2.56
C GLN A 103 -4.30 -25.50 2.48
N ALA A 104 -5.07 -25.31 3.55
CA ALA A 104 -6.47 -25.75 3.58
C ALA A 104 -7.33 -25.04 2.51
N ALA A 105 -7.15 -23.73 2.35
CA ALA A 105 -7.84 -22.94 1.32
C ALA A 105 -7.44 -23.43 -0.09
N PHE A 106 -6.15 -23.62 -0.33
CA PHE A 106 -5.63 -24.11 -1.61
C PHE A 106 -6.27 -25.45 -1.99
N ASP A 107 -6.25 -26.44 -1.09
CA ASP A 107 -6.76 -27.77 -1.34
C ASP A 107 -8.28 -27.76 -1.61
N ARG A 108 -9.02 -26.97 -0.84
CA ARG A 108 -10.47 -26.81 -1.00
C ARG A 108 -10.83 -26.16 -2.33
N LEU A 109 -10.15 -25.08 -2.70
CA LEU A 109 -10.39 -24.38 -3.96
C LEU A 109 -10.04 -25.28 -5.17
N ALA A 110 -8.91 -25.97 -5.12
CA ALA A 110 -8.53 -26.93 -6.15
C ALA A 110 -9.59 -28.06 -6.30
N ALA A 111 -10.07 -28.61 -5.18
CA ALA A 111 -11.12 -29.64 -5.18
C ALA A 111 -12.47 -29.12 -5.70
N ALA A 112 -12.75 -27.80 -5.55
CA ALA A 112 -13.94 -27.15 -6.09
C ALA A 112 -13.85 -26.84 -7.59
N GLY A 113 -12.69 -27.05 -8.23
CA GLY A 113 -12.44 -26.79 -9.65
C GLY A 113 -11.85 -25.42 -9.96
N ALA A 114 -11.46 -24.64 -8.94
CA ALA A 114 -10.73 -23.40 -9.13
C ALA A 114 -9.30 -23.66 -9.66
N ARG A 115 -8.75 -22.72 -10.40
CA ARG A 115 -7.33 -22.72 -10.80
C ARG A 115 -6.48 -22.14 -9.69
N ALA A 116 -6.33 -22.88 -8.57
CA ALA A 116 -5.43 -22.50 -7.50
C ALA A 116 -3.97 -22.70 -7.91
N ARG A 117 -3.12 -21.72 -7.60
CA ARG A 117 -1.67 -21.75 -7.82
C ARG A 117 -0.94 -21.20 -6.59
N TRP A 118 0.20 -21.78 -6.30
CA TRP A 118 1.16 -21.16 -5.38
C TRP A 118 1.90 -20.05 -6.10
N ALA A 119 2.14 -18.96 -5.39
CA ALA A 119 2.96 -17.87 -5.86
C ALA A 119 4.35 -18.35 -6.28
N THR A 120 4.92 -17.72 -7.29
CA THR A 120 6.26 -18.06 -7.77
C THR A 120 7.32 -17.47 -6.82
N PRO A 121 8.49 -18.12 -6.66
CA PRO A 121 9.55 -17.64 -5.78
C PRO A 121 10.33 -16.45 -6.39
N ARG A 122 9.71 -15.70 -7.26
CA ARG A 122 10.28 -14.51 -7.88
C ARG A 122 10.37 -13.34 -6.91
N TYR A 123 9.40 -13.23 -6.02
CA TYR A 123 9.29 -12.20 -5.00
C TYR A 123 9.62 -12.79 -3.63
N THR A 124 9.96 -11.94 -2.66
CA THR A 124 10.10 -12.39 -1.28
C THR A 124 8.77 -12.92 -0.78
N TYR A 125 7.68 -12.17 -1.03
CA TYR A 125 6.30 -12.60 -0.82
C TYR A 125 5.42 -12.12 -1.96
N THR A 126 4.41 -12.90 -2.33
CA THR A 126 3.24 -12.38 -3.05
C THR A 126 2.27 -11.83 -2.00
N HIS A 127 2.46 -10.56 -1.67
CA HIS A 127 1.75 -9.87 -0.60
C HIS A 127 0.53 -9.07 -1.10
N ALA A 128 0.20 -9.17 -2.39
CA ALA A 128 -0.97 -8.56 -2.99
C ALA A 128 -2.27 -9.03 -2.35
N LYS A 129 -3.27 -8.16 -2.31
CA LYS A 129 -4.61 -8.38 -1.75
C LYS A 129 -5.62 -7.74 -2.69
N ALA A 130 -5.82 -8.38 -3.84
CA ALA A 130 -6.67 -7.85 -4.89
C ALA A 130 -7.38 -8.97 -5.67
N PHE A 131 -8.54 -8.64 -6.19
CA PHE A 131 -9.25 -9.55 -7.11
C PHE A 131 -10.08 -8.77 -8.12
N THR A 132 -10.36 -9.41 -9.27
CA THR A 132 -11.32 -8.92 -10.26
C THR A 132 -12.55 -9.80 -10.32
N VAL A 133 -13.68 -9.19 -10.68
CA VAL A 133 -14.98 -9.85 -10.82
C VAL A 133 -15.52 -9.58 -12.21
N ASP A 134 -15.85 -10.65 -12.94
CA ASP A 134 -16.56 -10.65 -14.21
C ASP A 134 -15.93 -9.78 -15.31
N HIS A 135 -14.59 -9.58 -15.24
CA HIS A 135 -13.82 -8.68 -16.13
C HIS A 135 -14.36 -7.24 -16.16
N ALA A 136 -15.09 -6.84 -15.12
CA ALA A 136 -15.80 -5.56 -15.05
C ALA A 136 -15.54 -4.78 -13.76
N ARG A 137 -14.96 -5.40 -12.77
CA ARG A 137 -14.72 -4.79 -11.45
C ARG A 137 -13.38 -5.22 -10.89
N LEU A 138 -12.62 -4.26 -10.38
CA LEU A 138 -11.42 -4.47 -9.59
C LEU A 138 -11.72 -4.17 -8.12
N VAL A 139 -11.24 -5.03 -7.23
CA VAL A 139 -11.25 -4.82 -5.78
C VAL A 139 -9.82 -4.85 -5.28
N VAL A 140 -9.37 -3.75 -4.70
CA VAL A 140 -8.05 -3.61 -4.09
C VAL A 140 -8.23 -3.40 -2.59
N MET A 141 -7.48 -4.16 -1.80
CA MET A 141 -7.66 -4.20 -0.36
C MET A 141 -6.34 -4.01 0.39
N THR A 142 -6.43 -3.46 1.60
CA THR A 142 -5.31 -3.53 2.55
C THR A 142 -5.36 -4.82 3.36
N LEU A 143 -6.54 -5.44 3.47
CA LEU A 143 -6.81 -6.61 4.31
C LEU A 143 -6.42 -7.94 3.66
N ASN A 144 -6.03 -8.87 4.49
CA ASN A 144 -6.07 -10.30 4.20
C ASN A 144 -7.51 -10.83 4.36
N LEU A 145 -7.88 -11.86 3.61
CA LEU A 145 -9.16 -12.55 3.81
C LEU A 145 -9.09 -13.49 5.02
N THR A 146 -9.00 -12.88 6.18
CA THR A 146 -8.97 -13.52 7.51
C THR A 146 -10.07 -12.94 8.38
N GLY A 147 -10.41 -13.62 9.48
CA GLY A 147 -11.39 -13.08 10.43
C GLY A 147 -11.01 -11.71 10.98
N ALA A 148 -9.72 -11.50 11.29
CA ALA A 148 -9.21 -10.20 11.76
C ALA A 148 -9.32 -9.12 10.67
N GLY A 149 -8.90 -9.41 9.45
CA GLY A 149 -8.98 -8.46 8.32
C GLY A 149 -10.41 -8.06 8.01
N LEU A 150 -11.35 -9.01 8.00
CA LEU A 150 -12.75 -8.74 7.64
C LEU A 150 -13.56 -8.04 8.74
N ALA A 151 -13.21 -8.17 10.02
CA ALA A 151 -14.05 -7.71 11.12
C ALA A 151 -13.32 -7.04 12.30
N GLY A 152 -12.00 -7.15 12.38
CA GLY A 152 -11.25 -6.72 13.57
C GLY A 152 -10.36 -5.51 13.36
N ASN A 153 -9.78 -5.37 12.18
CA ASN A 153 -8.78 -4.35 11.90
C ASN A 153 -9.37 -3.08 11.28
N ARG A 154 -8.61 -1.99 11.35
CA ARG A 154 -8.78 -0.83 10.45
C ARG A 154 -8.19 -1.20 9.10
N GLU A 155 -9.06 -1.27 8.10
CA GLU A 155 -8.72 -1.65 6.73
C GLU A 155 -9.47 -0.79 5.72
N TYR A 156 -8.96 -0.75 4.50
CA TYR A 156 -9.57 -0.05 3.37
C TYR A 156 -9.74 -0.97 2.17
N VAL A 157 -10.86 -0.80 1.48
CA VAL A 157 -11.16 -1.51 0.23
C VAL A 157 -11.58 -0.49 -0.82
N LEU A 158 -10.95 -0.52 -1.97
CA LEU A 158 -11.39 0.20 -3.16
C LEU A 158 -12.13 -0.75 -4.09
N VAL A 159 -13.28 -0.31 -4.57
CA VAL A 159 -14.06 -1.02 -5.59
C VAL A 159 -14.13 -0.12 -6.80
N ASP A 160 -13.52 -0.55 -7.90
CA ASP A 160 -13.29 0.22 -9.10
C ASP A 160 -13.87 -0.52 -10.32
N ASP A 161 -14.72 0.16 -11.06
CA ASP A 161 -15.35 -0.35 -12.28
C ASP A 161 -14.74 0.30 -13.54
N ASP A 162 -13.56 0.94 -13.45
CA ASP A 162 -12.85 1.48 -14.62
C ASP A 162 -12.28 0.34 -15.47
N PRO A 163 -12.68 0.22 -16.76
CA PRO A 163 -12.23 -0.90 -17.60
C PRO A 163 -10.71 -0.95 -17.82
N ALA A 164 -10.02 0.21 -17.80
CA ALA A 164 -8.58 0.24 -17.98
C ALA A 164 -7.84 -0.31 -16.75
N ASP A 165 -8.32 0.02 -15.55
CA ASP A 165 -7.74 -0.50 -14.30
C ASP A 165 -8.07 -1.98 -14.11
N VAL A 166 -9.29 -2.40 -14.44
CA VAL A 166 -9.66 -3.82 -14.45
C VAL A 166 -8.73 -4.61 -15.37
N ALA A 167 -8.55 -4.15 -16.62
CA ALA A 167 -7.67 -4.83 -17.58
C ALA A 167 -6.20 -4.85 -17.13
N ALA A 168 -5.73 -3.77 -16.51
CA ALA A 168 -4.37 -3.68 -15.97
C ALA A 168 -4.15 -4.64 -14.80
N ALA A 169 -5.11 -4.68 -13.87
CA ALA A 169 -5.06 -5.62 -12.74
C ALA A 169 -5.12 -7.07 -13.21
N GLU A 170 -5.99 -7.40 -14.17
CA GLU A 170 -6.06 -8.76 -14.74
C GLU A 170 -4.77 -9.16 -15.45
N ALA A 171 -4.12 -8.24 -16.13
CA ALA A 171 -2.81 -8.51 -16.72
C ALA A 171 -1.77 -8.84 -15.63
N ALA A 172 -1.82 -8.15 -14.48
CA ALA A 172 -0.96 -8.42 -13.34
C ALA A 172 -1.25 -9.80 -12.71
N LEU A 173 -2.53 -10.07 -12.38
CA LEU A 173 -2.98 -11.33 -11.79
C LEU A 173 -2.70 -12.53 -12.73
N ALA A 174 -2.89 -12.37 -14.05
CA ALA A 174 -2.59 -13.41 -15.02
C ALA A 174 -1.07 -13.67 -15.13
N ALA A 175 -0.25 -12.63 -15.03
CA ALA A 175 1.19 -12.76 -15.00
C ALA A 175 1.65 -13.53 -13.76
N ASP A 176 1.08 -13.24 -12.59
CA ASP A 176 1.42 -13.91 -11.34
C ASP A 176 0.98 -15.39 -11.35
N GLN A 177 -0.17 -15.70 -11.98
CA GLN A 177 -0.61 -17.08 -12.23
C GLN A 177 0.35 -17.90 -13.12
N THR A 178 1.07 -17.25 -14.02
CA THR A 178 1.90 -17.92 -15.04
C THR A 178 3.40 -17.71 -14.86
N GLY A 179 3.83 -16.89 -13.88
CA GLY A 179 5.21 -16.48 -13.69
C GLY A 179 5.70 -15.44 -14.71
N GLY A 180 4.76 -14.74 -15.36
CA GLY A 180 5.04 -13.68 -16.33
C GLY A 180 5.36 -12.32 -15.70
N GLN A 181 5.28 -11.27 -16.53
CA GLN A 181 5.37 -9.86 -16.12
C GLN A 181 4.18 -9.10 -16.69
N ALA A 182 3.59 -8.22 -15.87
CA ALA A 182 2.62 -7.23 -16.34
C ALA A 182 3.32 -5.89 -16.55
N GLY A 183 2.84 -5.12 -17.52
CA GLY A 183 3.26 -3.74 -17.72
C GLY A 183 2.70 -2.80 -16.65
N ALA A 184 3.31 -1.63 -16.46
CA ALA A 184 2.77 -0.58 -15.63
C ALA A 184 1.47 -0.02 -16.23
N ALA A 185 0.51 0.31 -15.37
CA ALA A 185 -0.75 0.94 -15.75
C ALA A 185 -0.96 2.22 -14.94
N ALA A 186 -1.69 3.20 -15.49
CA ALA A 186 -1.73 4.56 -14.97
C ALA A 186 -2.21 4.68 -13.52
N ARG A 187 -3.18 3.85 -13.10
CA ARG A 187 -3.74 3.90 -11.74
C ARG A 187 -3.39 2.66 -10.91
N VAL A 188 -3.19 1.52 -11.58
CA VAL A 188 -2.78 0.26 -10.91
C VAL A 188 -1.28 0.30 -10.66
N VAL A 189 -0.89 0.23 -9.41
CA VAL A 189 0.48 0.34 -8.92
C VAL A 189 0.92 -1.00 -8.36
N THR A 190 2.03 -1.53 -8.86
CA THR A 190 2.58 -2.81 -8.39
C THR A 190 4.00 -2.67 -7.87
N SER A 191 4.37 -3.43 -6.84
CA SER A 191 5.77 -3.65 -6.46
C SER A 191 6.33 -4.88 -7.18
N PRO A 192 7.65 -4.90 -7.38
CA PRO A 192 8.67 -3.90 -7.00
C PRO A 192 8.77 -2.70 -7.96
N ASP A 193 8.01 -2.69 -9.06
CA ASP A 193 8.31 -1.82 -10.19
C ASP A 193 7.83 -0.37 -10.02
N ALA A 194 6.63 -0.14 -9.43
CA ALA A 194 5.97 1.16 -9.44
C ALA A 194 5.55 1.72 -8.06
N SER A 195 5.48 0.92 -7.00
CA SER A 195 4.93 1.36 -5.71
C SER A 195 5.75 2.46 -5.06
N ARG A 196 7.09 2.34 -5.02
CA ARG A 196 7.96 3.38 -4.45
C ARG A 196 7.79 4.73 -5.15
N PRO A 197 7.98 4.85 -6.50
CA PRO A 197 7.83 6.13 -7.18
C PRO A 197 6.40 6.70 -7.09
N ALA A 198 5.37 5.87 -7.09
CA ALA A 198 3.99 6.33 -6.95
C ALA A 198 3.74 6.94 -5.55
N LEU A 199 4.16 6.26 -4.48
CA LEU A 199 4.00 6.73 -3.10
C LEU A 199 4.84 7.97 -2.81
N THR A 200 6.12 7.97 -3.20
CA THR A 200 6.98 9.14 -3.01
C THR A 200 6.50 10.34 -3.82
N GLY A 201 6.09 10.13 -5.07
CA GLY A 201 5.54 11.19 -5.92
C GLY A 201 4.25 11.80 -5.36
N LEU A 202 3.37 10.99 -4.74
CA LEU A 202 2.17 11.48 -4.07
C LEU A 202 2.52 12.33 -2.84
N ILE A 203 3.51 11.90 -2.04
CA ILE A 203 3.98 12.65 -0.86
C ILE A 203 4.68 13.96 -1.25
N GLU A 204 5.54 13.90 -2.25
CA GLU A 204 6.29 15.06 -2.77
C GLU A 204 5.38 16.10 -3.43
N GLY A 205 4.32 15.62 -4.12
CA GLY A 205 3.34 16.47 -4.79
C GLY A 205 2.36 17.17 -3.86
N ALA A 206 2.28 16.78 -2.59
CA ALA A 206 1.37 17.41 -1.62
C ALA A 206 1.76 18.85 -1.33
N GLY A 207 0.77 19.75 -1.44
CA GLY A 207 0.93 21.19 -1.21
C GLY A 207 0.37 21.69 0.10
N SER A 208 -0.59 21.01 0.71
CA SER A 208 -1.26 21.49 1.92
C SER A 208 -1.39 20.44 3.02
N SER A 209 -1.72 19.18 2.67
CA SER A 209 -2.00 18.15 3.68
C SER A 209 -1.63 16.76 3.20
N LEU A 210 -1.15 15.95 4.14
CA LEU A 210 -0.93 14.51 3.99
C LEU A 210 -1.54 13.79 5.19
N ALA A 211 -2.37 12.80 4.93
CA ALA A 211 -2.90 11.89 5.93
C ALA A 211 -2.51 10.46 5.54
N LEU A 212 -1.80 9.77 6.43
CA LEU A 212 -1.33 8.40 6.24
C LEU A 212 -1.87 7.52 7.36
N GLU A 213 -2.31 6.33 7.00
CA GLU A 213 -2.57 5.24 7.93
C GLU A 213 -1.83 4.01 7.44
N THR A 214 -0.88 3.53 8.25
CA THR A 214 0.06 2.50 7.83
C THR A 214 0.39 1.53 8.95
N GLU A 215 0.38 0.24 8.62
CA GLU A 215 0.80 -0.81 9.53
C GLU A 215 2.30 -0.70 9.83
N GLU A 216 3.12 -0.55 8.78
CA GLU A 216 4.57 -0.45 8.90
C GLU A 216 5.13 0.71 8.09
N LEU A 217 6.10 1.40 8.68
CA LEU A 217 6.81 2.50 8.05
C LEU A 217 8.29 2.45 8.46
N THR A 218 9.14 1.92 7.58
CA THR A 218 10.59 1.82 7.82
C THR A 218 11.43 2.24 6.60
N ASP A 219 10.79 2.50 5.46
CA ASP A 219 11.51 2.89 4.24
C ASP A 219 12.13 4.29 4.38
N PRO A 220 13.46 4.41 4.26
CA PRO A 220 14.14 5.68 4.51
C PRO A 220 13.79 6.77 3.49
N THR A 221 13.44 6.40 2.25
CA THR A 221 13.05 7.35 1.21
C THR A 221 11.68 7.95 1.52
N VAL A 222 10.72 7.11 1.92
CA VAL A 222 9.38 7.54 2.34
C VAL A 222 9.46 8.42 3.58
N VAL A 223 10.24 8.02 4.59
CA VAL A 223 10.46 8.81 5.81
C VAL A 223 11.04 10.18 5.47
N ALA A 224 12.08 10.24 4.62
CA ALA A 224 12.68 11.50 4.19
C ALA A 224 11.70 12.39 3.42
N ALA A 225 10.86 11.81 2.54
CA ALA A 225 9.83 12.53 1.81
C ALA A 225 8.77 13.16 2.74
N LEU A 226 8.32 12.44 3.78
CA LEU A 226 7.39 12.95 4.79
C LEU A 226 7.99 14.12 5.59
N ILE A 227 9.25 14.00 6.02
CA ILE A 227 9.95 15.07 6.73
C ILE A 227 10.13 16.29 5.81
N ALA A 228 10.49 16.09 4.54
CA ALA A 228 10.60 17.16 3.56
C ALA A 228 9.25 17.84 3.29
N ALA A 229 8.15 17.09 3.19
CA ALA A 229 6.81 17.65 3.06
C ALA A 229 6.45 18.53 4.26
N ARG A 230 6.74 18.08 5.47
CA ARG A 230 6.58 18.89 6.70
C ARG A 230 7.42 20.16 6.66
N GLY A 231 8.67 20.06 6.18
CA GLY A 231 9.58 21.20 5.99
C GLY A 231 9.07 22.22 4.96
N ARG A 232 8.29 21.82 3.98
CA ARG A 232 7.60 22.70 3.03
C ARG A 232 6.37 23.40 3.63
N GLY A 233 5.96 23.05 4.85
CA GLY A 233 4.77 23.59 5.52
C GLY A 233 3.51 22.75 5.33
N VAL A 234 3.60 21.57 4.71
CA VAL A 234 2.49 20.63 4.57
C VAL A 234 2.08 20.10 5.96
N GLY A 235 0.79 20.08 6.26
CA GLY A 235 0.25 19.40 7.44
C GLY A 235 0.34 17.90 7.25
N VAL A 236 1.16 17.21 8.05
CA VAL A 236 1.34 15.74 7.91
C VAL A 236 0.83 15.05 9.17
N THR A 237 -0.09 14.09 8.97
CA THR A 237 -0.62 13.20 10.02
C THR A 237 -0.30 11.76 9.65
N VAL A 238 0.23 10.99 10.60
CA VAL A 238 0.54 9.55 10.46
C VAL A 238 -0.12 8.79 11.61
N VAL A 239 -1.00 7.84 11.27
CA VAL A 239 -1.61 6.90 12.21
C VAL A 239 -0.97 5.53 12.02
N TRP A 240 -0.61 4.88 13.13
CA TRP A 240 0.03 3.57 13.14
C TRP A 240 -0.53 2.67 14.26
N PRO A 241 -0.41 1.31 14.18
CA PRO A 241 -0.89 0.41 15.20
C PRO A 241 0.02 0.38 16.42
N GLY A 242 -0.58 0.20 17.59
CA GLY A 242 0.17 -0.13 18.79
C GLY A 242 0.05 0.88 19.92
N PRO A 243 0.65 0.57 21.07
CA PRO A 243 0.66 1.47 22.21
C PRO A 243 1.57 2.66 21.92
N ALA A 244 1.19 3.83 22.42
CA ALA A 244 2.00 5.05 22.28
C ALA A 244 3.34 4.95 23.03
N ALA A 245 3.37 4.22 24.15
CA ALA A 245 4.58 3.97 24.93
C ALA A 245 5.45 2.88 24.30
N GLY A 246 6.76 3.11 24.23
CA GLY A 246 7.69 2.20 23.54
C GLY A 246 7.59 2.26 22.02
N ALA A 247 7.19 3.41 21.48
CA ALA A 247 7.04 3.60 20.04
C ALA A 247 8.34 3.32 19.27
N PRO A 248 8.28 2.68 18.08
CA PRO A 248 9.44 2.51 17.22
C PRO A 248 10.12 3.85 16.91
N SER A 249 11.45 3.82 16.81
CA SER A 249 12.28 5.04 16.65
C SER A 249 11.91 5.89 15.44
N VAL A 250 11.38 5.28 14.37
CA VAL A 250 10.91 5.99 13.18
C VAL A 250 9.76 6.95 13.54
N PHE A 251 8.77 6.50 14.30
CA PHE A 251 7.62 7.33 14.68
C PHE A 251 8.02 8.44 15.66
N LEU A 252 8.97 8.16 16.57
CA LEU A 252 9.57 9.20 17.42
C LEU A 252 10.31 10.25 16.61
N SER A 253 11.05 9.84 15.57
CA SER A 253 11.78 10.74 14.67
C SER A 253 10.83 11.61 13.84
N LEU A 254 9.73 11.05 13.33
CA LEU A 254 8.70 11.81 12.62
C LEU A 254 8.03 12.83 13.54
N ALA A 255 7.69 12.45 14.76
CA ALA A 255 7.12 13.35 15.75
C ALA A 255 8.09 14.49 16.12
N ALA A 256 9.40 14.19 16.29
CA ALA A 256 10.43 15.19 16.52
C ALA A 256 10.60 16.17 15.33
N ALA A 257 10.32 15.73 14.11
CA ALA A 257 10.28 16.59 12.92
C ALA A 257 9.00 17.44 12.81
N GLY A 258 8.09 17.36 13.79
CA GLY A 258 6.86 18.15 13.86
C GLY A 258 5.69 17.56 13.05
N ILE A 259 5.76 16.27 12.70
CA ILE A 259 4.67 15.50 12.11
C ILE A 259 3.70 15.08 13.22
N ASP A 260 2.40 15.14 12.96
CA ASP A 260 1.37 14.66 13.89
C ASP A 260 1.27 13.12 13.82
N VAL A 261 2.03 12.45 14.68
CA VAL A 261 2.09 10.98 14.74
C VAL A 261 1.17 10.49 15.85
N ARG A 262 0.29 9.53 15.54
CA ARG A 262 -0.72 8.99 16.46
C ARG A 262 -0.71 7.47 16.48
N ALA A 263 -0.55 6.93 17.68
CA ALA A 263 -0.69 5.51 17.95
C ALA A 263 -2.17 5.20 18.20
N LEU A 264 -2.79 4.37 17.37
CA LEU A 264 -4.18 3.94 17.53
C LEU A 264 -4.21 2.57 18.23
N ASP A 265 -4.82 2.53 19.42
CA ASP A 265 -4.91 1.31 20.23
C ASP A 265 -6.09 0.39 19.83
N GLY A 266 -6.95 0.85 18.90
CA GLY A 266 -8.04 0.03 18.36
C GLY A 266 -9.04 0.82 17.53
N PRO A 267 -9.52 0.18 16.44
CA PRO A 267 -9.14 -1.14 15.92
C PRO A 267 -7.67 -1.18 15.49
N PRO A 268 -6.99 -2.37 15.56
CA PRO A 268 -5.62 -2.49 15.10
C PRO A 268 -5.47 -2.02 13.66
N VAL A 269 -4.53 -1.12 13.40
CA VAL A 269 -4.28 -0.60 12.06
C VAL A 269 -3.49 -1.63 11.25
N HIS A 270 -4.08 -2.12 10.17
CA HIS A 270 -3.40 -2.93 9.15
C HIS A 270 -3.49 -2.25 7.77
N ALA A 271 -3.87 -0.99 7.78
CA ALA A 271 -4.04 -0.15 6.60
C ALA A 271 -2.70 0.17 5.92
N LYS A 272 -2.73 0.45 4.62
CA LYS A 272 -1.67 0.99 3.79
C LYS A 272 -2.31 2.01 2.86
N ALA A 273 -2.52 3.22 3.40
CA ALA A 273 -3.35 4.23 2.76
C ALA A 273 -2.76 5.63 2.94
N VAL A 274 -2.81 6.43 1.87
CA VAL A 274 -2.31 7.80 1.84
C VAL A 274 -3.33 8.68 1.15
N SER A 275 -3.66 9.83 1.75
CA SER A 275 -4.41 10.92 1.12
C SER A 275 -3.56 12.18 1.08
N ALA A 276 -3.47 12.81 -0.10
CA ALA A 276 -2.78 14.08 -0.28
C ALA A 276 -3.76 15.15 -0.75
N ASP A 277 -3.77 16.28 -0.03
CA ASP A 277 -4.58 17.48 -0.28
C ASP A 277 -6.10 17.22 -0.36
N GLY A 278 -6.58 16.04 0.09
CA GLY A 278 -7.96 15.60 -0.11
C GLY A 278 -8.34 15.47 -1.59
N ARG A 279 -7.37 15.25 -2.48
CA ARG A 279 -7.55 15.20 -3.95
C ARG A 279 -6.99 13.94 -4.58
N THR A 280 -5.88 13.44 -4.05
CA THR A 280 -5.24 12.22 -4.53
C THR A 280 -5.12 11.23 -3.38
N ALA A 281 -5.24 9.96 -3.69
CA ALA A 281 -5.16 8.88 -2.71
C ALA A 281 -4.36 7.69 -3.25
N TYR A 282 -3.77 6.94 -2.34
CA TYR A 282 -3.29 5.59 -2.56
C TYR A 282 -3.93 4.66 -1.52
N VAL A 283 -4.40 3.51 -1.97
CA VAL A 283 -4.79 2.38 -1.12
C VAL A 283 -4.29 1.10 -1.78
N GLY A 284 -3.66 0.22 -1.01
CA GLY A 284 -3.16 -1.04 -1.53
C GLY A 284 -2.57 -1.94 -0.46
N SER A 285 -1.86 -2.94 -0.89
CA SER A 285 -1.25 -3.94 -0.01
C SER A 285 0.16 -3.55 0.47
N ALA A 286 0.82 -2.57 -0.18
CA ALA A 286 2.23 -2.26 0.08
C ALA A 286 2.44 -1.57 1.42
N ASN A 287 3.13 -2.23 2.34
CA ASN A 287 3.72 -1.59 3.51
C ASN A 287 4.78 -0.56 3.09
N LEU A 288 5.00 0.46 3.89
CA LEU A 288 6.01 1.48 3.62
C LEU A 288 7.40 1.00 4.11
N THR A 289 7.81 -0.18 3.64
CA THR A 289 9.07 -0.84 4.00
C THR A 289 9.90 -1.12 2.75
N PRO A 290 11.25 -1.21 2.85
CA PRO A 290 12.07 -1.60 1.71
C PRO A 290 11.67 -2.96 1.11
N THR A 291 11.34 -3.94 1.95
CA THR A 291 10.92 -5.27 1.49
C THR A 291 9.68 -5.19 0.62
N SER A 292 8.63 -4.52 1.12
CA SER A 292 7.35 -4.38 0.41
C SER A 292 7.49 -3.60 -0.89
N LEU A 293 8.34 -2.55 -0.89
CA LEU A 293 8.47 -1.67 -2.04
C LEU A 293 9.41 -2.18 -3.13
N ASP A 294 10.41 -3.02 -2.77
CA ASP A 294 11.48 -3.44 -3.69
C ASP A 294 11.53 -4.96 -3.94
N HIS A 295 10.89 -5.79 -3.10
CA HIS A 295 11.10 -7.23 -3.14
C HIS A 295 9.81 -8.06 -3.13
N ASP A 296 8.72 -7.51 -2.60
CA ASP A 296 7.43 -8.20 -2.58
C ASP A 296 6.61 -7.91 -3.85
N ARG A 297 5.67 -8.77 -4.14
CA ARG A 297 4.60 -8.52 -5.09
C ARG A 297 3.43 -7.87 -4.36
N GLU A 298 3.18 -6.60 -4.66
CA GLU A 298 2.09 -5.81 -4.12
C GLU A 298 1.19 -5.29 -5.23
N LEU A 299 -0.03 -4.91 -4.88
CA LEU A 299 -0.96 -4.23 -5.78
C LEU A 299 -1.75 -3.15 -5.01
N GLY A 300 -1.79 -1.96 -5.59
CA GLY A 300 -2.51 -0.80 -5.09
C GLY A 300 -3.13 0.02 -6.21
N LEU A 301 -3.97 0.98 -5.85
CA LEU A 301 -4.48 2.01 -6.74
C LEU A 301 -4.01 3.39 -6.27
N ALA A 302 -3.48 4.18 -7.21
CA ALA A 302 -3.18 5.60 -7.02
C ALA A 302 -4.22 6.42 -7.81
N LEU A 303 -5.01 7.24 -7.11
CA LEU A 303 -6.21 7.86 -7.64
C LEU A 303 -6.14 9.38 -7.58
N ALA A 304 -6.59 10.07 -8.64
CA ALA A 304 -6.97 11.47 -8.59
C ALA A 304 -8.49 11.58 -8.43
N ASP A 305 -9.01 11.10 -7.31
CA ASP A 305 -10.43 11.11 -6.96
C ASP A 305 -10.63 11.86 -5.64
N PRO A 306 -11.13 13.13 -5.69
CA PRO A 306 -11.34 13.92 -4.49
C PRO A 306 -12.35 13.31 -3.51
N SER A 307 -13.31 12.49 -3.97
CA SER A 307 -14.30 11.88 -3.08
C SER A 307 -13.67 10.79 -2.22
N VAL A 308 -12.84 9.92 -2.84
CA VAL A 308 -12.07 8.89 -2.14
C VAL A 308 -11.03 9.54 -1.23
N ALA A 309 -10.26 10.50 -1.74
CA ALA A 309 -9.19 11.14 -0.98
C ALA A 309 -9.72 11.90 0.24
N ALA A 310 -10.83 12.63 0.11
CA ALA A 310 -11.46 13.35 1.22
C ALA A 310 -12.05 12.38 2.26
N ALA A 311 -12.73 11.31 1.82
CA ALA A 311 -13.28 10.30 2.72
C ALA A 311 -12.17 9.57 3.51
N LEU A 312 -11.09 9.22 2.82
CA LEU A 312 -9.90 8.61 3.44
C LEU A 312 -9.27 9.57 4.48
N ALA A 313 -9.03 10.83 4.09
CA ALA A 313 -8.48 11.84 5.01
C ALA A 313 -9.38 12.05 6.25
N ALA A 314 -10.70 12.05 6.08
CA ALA A 314 -11.64 12.20 7.19
C ALA A 314 -11.60 11.01 8.14
N THR A 315 -11.49 9.77 7.62
CA THR A 315 -11.35 8.57 8.45
C THR A 315 -10.06 8.61 9.24
N ILE A 316 -8.92 8.89 8.58
CA ILE A 316 -7.60 8.97 9.22
C ILE A 316 -7.59 10.09 10.29
N ALA A 317 -8.22 11.24 10.04
CA ALA A 317 -8.34 12.30 11.03
C ALA A 317 -9.17 11.86 12.25
N GLY A 318 -10.25 11.10 12.04
CA GLY A 318 -11.04 10.52 13.12
C GLY A 318 -10.26 9.52 13.97
N ASP A 319 -9.43 8.69 13.34
CA ASP A 319 -8.56 7.74 14.01
C ASP A 319 -7.41 8.45 14.74
N ALA A 320 -6.81 9.46 14.12
CA ALA A 320 -5.80 10.30 14.76
C ALA A 320 -6.32 11.01 16.01
N ALA A 321 -7.58 11.49 15.99
CA ALA A 321 -8.20 12.14 17.14
C ALA A 321 -8.41 11.19 18.34
N ARG A 322 -8.50 9.87 18.10
CA ARG A 322 -8.58 8.84 19.13
C ARG A 322 -7.20 8.32 19.55
N GLY A 323 -6.20 8.52 18.70
CA GLY A 323 -4.84 8.05 18.93
C GLY A 323 -4.07 8.92 19.92
N ALA A 324 -3.06 8.31 20.57
CA ALA A 324 -2.14 8.99 21.47
C ALA A 324 -0.81 9.36 20.78
N SER A 325 -0.16 10.41 21.25
CA SER A 325 1.18 10.75 20.75
C SER A 325 2.20 9.70 21.19
N PRO A 326 3.16 9.34 20.31
CA PRO A 326 4.18 8.34 20.65
C PRO A 326 5.10 8.86 21.76
N SER A 327 5.55 7.92 22.61
CA SER A 327 6.55 8.18 23.63
C SER A 327 7.58 7.06 23.68
N PRO A 328 8.82 7.37 24.12
CA PRO A 328 9.87 6.36 24.28
C PRO A 328 9.50 5.21 25.21
#